data_c3f232b2af034f8b6f3f154c285a007a
#
_entry.id   c3f232b2af034f8b6f3f154c285a007a
#
_cell.length_a   1.000
_cell.length_b   1.000
_cell.length_c   1.000
_cell.angle_alpha   90.00
_cell.angle_beta   90.00
_cell.angle_gamma   90.00
#
_symmetry.space_group_name_H-M   'P 1'
#
loop_
_entity.id
_entity.type
_entity.pdbx_description
1 polymer ?
#
loop_
_entity_poly.entity_id
_entity_poly.type
_entity_poly.pdbx_seq_one_letter_code
_entity_poly.pdbx_strand_id
1 'polypeptide(L)'
;MIFAKSFDDKIKFENIFKKNVFHFGNLKFYQKLNLINNKKNIICFASIHKEEFEKVLEIIQYLNFSSIEKIIIIPRHVHFSSKLQSMIKQNYVNKIFILDKFGENDSAYESAKLTFMGGSLFEHGGQNPLEPLSKGCFVLSGQYINNFKEIYSELENLSLAKVLNDNNAQEISSVMNKYIDMGINNHQDIQDYFNLNTKQLRLIIDKVEEC
;
A
#
# COMPACT_ATOMS: atom_id res chain seq x y z
N MET A 1 -22.13 2.37 21.63
CA MET A 1 -21.17 3.38 21.15
C MET A 1 -20.81 3.08 19.69
N ILE A 2 -20.60 4.08 18.82
CA ILE A 2 -20.23 3.91 17.40
C ILE A 2 -18.96 4.72 17.16
N PHE A 3 -17.95 4.09 16.56
CA PHE A 3 -16.72 4.74 16.14
C PHE A 3 -16.61 4.72 14.61
N ALA A 4 -16.33 5.85 14.01
CA ALA A 4 -16.08 5.99 12.58
C ALA A 4 -14.56 6.03 12.30
N LYS A 5 -14.13 5.46 11.19
CA LYS A 5 -12.72 5.46 10.75
C LYS A 5 -12.29 6.76 10.08
N SER A 6 -13.25 7.57 9.62
CA SER A 6 -13.05 8.85 8.95
C SER A 6 -14.10 9.87 9.38
N PHE A 7 -13.84 11.14 9.14
CA PHE A 7 -14.81 12.20 9.45
C PHE A 7 -16.05 12.10 8.55
N ASP A 8 -15.87 11.74 7.28
CA ASP A 8 -16.99 11.52 6.36
C ASP A 8 -17.89 10.37 6.82
N ASP A 9 -17.32 9.27 7.29
CA ASP A 9 -18.10 8.15 7.83
C ASP A 9 -18.82 8.55 9.12
N LYS A 10 -18.21 9.39 9.96
CA LYS A 10 -18.87 9.96 11.14
C LYS A 10 -20.15 10.67 10.75
N ILE A 11 -20.08 11.63 9.83
CA ILE A 11 -21.23 12.41 9.37
C ILE A 11 -22.32 11.49 8.80
N LYS A 12 -21.94 10.54 7.96
CA LYS A 12 -22.88 9.55 7.38
C LYS A 12 -23.59 8.74 8.46
N PHE A 13 -22.86 8.21 9.44
CA PHE A 13 -23.42 7.40 10.50
C PHE A 13 -24.29 8.21 11.46
N GLU A 14 -23.93 9.45 11.80
CA GLU A 14 -24.77 10.36 12.58
C GLU A 14 -26.12 10.62 11.87
N ASN A 15 -26.08 10.83 10.56
CA ASN A 15 -27.28 11.02 9.74
C ASN A 15 -28.18 9.77 9.68
N ILE A 16 -27.59 8.57 9.58
CA ILE A 16 -28.33 7.30 9.50
C ILE A 16 -28.89 6.91 10.85
N PHE A 17 -28.06 6.88 11.87
CA PHE A 17 -28.42 6.33 13.18
C PHE A 17 -29.05 7.33 14.13
N LYS A 18 -28.97 8.65 13.82
CA LYS A 18 -29.43 9.75 14.71
C LYS A 18 -28.86 9.65 16.12
N LYS A 19 -27.60 9.18 16.22
CA LYS A 19 -26.85 8.99 17.45
C LYS A 19 -25.47 9.65 17.32
N ASN A 20 -24.88 10.01 18.44
CA ASN A 20 -23.54 10.54 18.49
C ASN A 20 -22.51 9.47 18.03
N VAL A 21 -21.64 9.82 17.08
CA VAL A 21 -20.60 8.95 16.54
C VAL A 21 -19.24 9.56 16.87
N PHE A 22 -18.35 8.75 17.42
CA PHE A 22 -17.00 9.18 17.77
C PHE A 22 -16.03 8.95 16.60
N HIS A 23 -15.11 9.87 16.40
CA HIS A 23 -14.00 9.72 15.46
C HIS A 23 -12.70 10.07 16.19
N PHE A 24 -11.87 9.07 16.45
CA PHE A 24 -10.56 9.18 17.10
C PHE A 24 -9.45 8.58 16.22
N GLY A 25 -9.66 8.54 14.90
CA GLY A 25 -8.73 8.00 13.93
C GLY A 25 -9.11 6.61 13.41
N ASN A 26 -8.23 6.03 12.59
CA ASN A 26 -8.44 4.76 11.93
C ASN A 26 -7.60 3.66 12.60
N LEU A 27 -8.22 2.59 13.08
CA LEU A 27 -7.54 1.45 13.74
C LEU A 27 -6.45 0.80 12.87
N LYS A 28 -6.45 1.02 11.56
CA LYS A 28 -5.38 0.55 10.65
C LYS A 28 -4.02 1.18 10.93
N PHE A 29 -3.97 2.31 11.67
CA PHE A 29 -2.71 2.89 12.14
C PHE A 29 -2.04 2.08 13.26
N TYR A 30 -2.74 1.12 13.87
CA TYR A 30 -2.13 0.23 14.84
C TYR A 30 -1.27 -0.82 14.14
N GLN A 31 -0.09 -0.39 13.70
CA GLN A 31 0.92 -1.21 13.01
C GLN A 31 2.21 -1.26 13.83
N LYS A 32 2.84 -2.42 13.85
CA LYS A 32 4.19 -2.54 14.41
C LYS A 32 5.19 -1.97 13.40
N LEU A 33 5.78 -0.83 13.75
CA LEU A 33 6.83 -0.23 12.93
C LEU A 33 8.08 -1.11 12.94
N ASN A 34 8.60 -1.40 11.75
CA ASN A 34 9.87 -2.08 11.53
C ASN A 34 10.56 -1.43 10.33
N LEU A 35 11.16 -0.27 10.56
CA LEU A 35 11.77 0.55 9.52
C LEU A 35 13.19 0.04 9.23
N ILE A 36 13.36 -0.59 8.09
CA ILE A 36 14.62 -1.20 7.68
C ILE A 36 15.43 -0.21 6.84
N ASN A 37 16.65 0.07 7.30
CA ASN A 37 17.63 0.88 6.56
C ASN A 37 18.24 0.11 5.38
N ASN A 38 18.68 0.83 4.35
CA ASN A 38 19.40 0.28 3.21
C ASN A 38 18.70 -0.88 2.51
N LYS A 39 17.39 -0.70 2.25
CA LYS A 39 16.62 -1.67 1.50
C LYS A 39 17.18 -1.89 0.10
N LYS A 40 17.08 -3.12 -0.36
CA LYS A 40 17.46 -3.50 -1.72
C LYS A 40 16.50 -2.90 -2.75
N ASN A 41 16.96 -2.76 -3.98
CA ASN A 41 16.15 -2.29 -5.11
C ASN A 41 15.14 -3.38 -5.53
N ILE A 42 14.23 -3.72 -4.63
CA ILE A 42 13.14 -4.67 -4.83
C ILE A 42 11.83 -3.90 -4.93
N ILE A 43 11.04 -4.23 -5.94
CA ILE A 43 9.68 -3.72 -6.11
C ILE A 43 8.69 -4.80 -5.69
N CYS A 44 7.73 -4.44 -4.83
CA CYS A 44 6.61 -5.28 -4.47
C CYS A 44 5.33 -4.77 -5.13
N PHE A 45 4.66 -5.61 -5.92
CA PHE A 45 3.29 -5.38 -6.36
C PHE A 45 2.38 -6.14 -5.41
N ALA A 46 1.71 -5.43 -4.49
CA ALA A 46 0.98 -6.03 -3.37
C ALA A 46 -0.52 -6.00 -3.56
N SER A 47 -1.19 -7.09 -3.16
CA SER A 47 -2.65 -7.24 -3.22
C SER A 47 -3.23 -7.03 -4.61
N ILE A 48 -2.57 -7.55 -5.65
CA ILE A 48 -2.94 -7.39 -7.05
C ILE A 48 -4.16 -8.25 -7.36
N HIS A 49 -5.23 -7.63 -7.86
CA HIS A 49 -6.43 -8.31 -8.30
C HIS A 49 -6.22 -9.01 -9.64
N LYS A 50 -7.01 -10.04 -9.92
CA LYS A 50 -6.90 -10.83 -11.16
C LYS A 50 -7.01 -9.97 -12.43
N GLU A 51 -7.85 -8.97 -12.39
CA GLU A 51 -8.09 -8.01 -13.48
C GLU A 51 -6.88 -7.11 -13.75
N GLU A 52 -6.00 -6.94 -12.76
CA GLU A 52 -4.79 -6.12 -12.86
C GLU A 52 -3.58 -6.88 -13.39
N PHE A 53 -3.62 -8.22 -13.48
CA PHE A 53 -2.45 -9.05 -13.84
C PHE A 53 -1.81 -8.64 -15.16
N GLU A 54 -2.60 -8.48 -16.22
CA GLU A 54 -2.08 -8.09 -17.53
C GLU A 54 -1.40 -6.72 -17.47
N LYS A 55 -2.03 -5.75 -16.80
CA LYS A 55 -1.49 -4.40 -16.66
C LYS A 55 -0.21 -4.39 -15.82
N VAL A 56 -0.16 -5.12 -14.72
CA VAL A 56 1.06 -5.25 -13.90
C VAL A 56 2.19 -5.88 -14.71
N LEU A 57 1.93 -6.93 -15.48
CA LEU A 57 2.94 -7.56 -16.34
C LEU A 57 3.37 -6.64 -17.50
N GLU A 58 2.48 -5.80 -18.02
CA GLU A 58 2.83 -4.74 -18.98
C GLU A 58 3.76 -3.70 -18.35
N ILE A 59 3.45 -3.19 -17.14
CA ILE A 59 4.29 -2.27 -16.38
C ILE A 59 5.70 -2.85 -16.20
N ILE A 60 5.80 -4.11 -15.80
CA ILE A 60 7.06 -4.79 -15.55
C ILE A 60 7.96 -4.81 -16.81
N GLN A 61 7.40 -4.87 -18.01
CA GLN A 61 8.19 -4.88 -19.26
C GLN A 61 8.98 -3.58 -19.49
N TYR A 62 8.54 -2.46 -18.92
CA TYR A 62 9.20 -1.15 -19.03
C TYR A 62 10.12 -0.81 -17.85
N LEU A 63 10.24 -1.72 -16.86
CA LEU A 63 11.12 -1.51 -15.74
C LEU A 63 12.61 -1.69 -16.12
N ASN A 64 13.47 -0.88 -15.47
CA ASN A 64 14.92 -0.97 -15.67
C ASN A 64 15.52 -2.10 -14.83
N PHE A 65 15.64 -3.29 -15.41
CA PHE A 65 16.19 -4.47 -14.73
C PHE A 65 17.71 -4.40 -14.46
N SER A 66 18.43 -3.37 -14.91
CA SER A 66 19.82 -3.18 -14.51
C SER A 66 19.94 -2.62 -13.10
N SER A 67 18.97 -1.82 -12.63
CA SER A 67 18.91 -1.29 -11.27
C SER A 67 18.01 -2.08 -10.32
N ILE A 68 17.11 -2.94 -10.84
CA ILE A 68 16.17 -3.72 -10.03
C ILE A 68 16.69 -5.14 -9.81
N GLU A 69 16.85 -5.51 -8.54
CA GLU A 69 17.31 -6.86 -8.17
C GLU A 69 16.21 -7.90 -8.36
N LYS A 70 15.00 -7.60 -7.89
CA LYS A 70 13.88 -8.53 -7.82
C LYS A 70 12.54 -7.82 -7.86
N ILE A 71 11.53 -8.49 -8.38
CA ILE A 71 10.12 -8.11 -8.30
C ILE A 71 9.38 -9.18 -7.51
N ILE A 72 8.58 -8.74 -6.53
CA ILE A 72 7.68 -9.61 -5.78
C ILE A 72 6.25 -9.24 -6.18
N ILE A 73 5.44 -10.24 -6.52
CA ILE A 73 4.01 -10.03 -6.78
C ILE A 73 3.21 -10.83 -5.76
N ILE A 74 2.32 -10.14 -5.04
CA ILE A 74 1.41 -10.72 -4.06
C ILE A 74 0.00 -10.62 -4.64
N PRO A 75 -0.58 -11.70 -5.16
CA PRO A 75 -1.95 -11.68 -5.62
C PRO A 75 -2.92 -11.49 -4.46
N ARG A 76 -3.99 -10.73 -4.66
CA ARG A 76 -5.05 -10.51 -3.65
C ARG A 76 -5.66 -11.83 -3.18
N HIS A 77 -5.77 -12.79 -4.07
CA HIS A 77 -6.30 -14.12 -3.81
C HIS A 77 -5.31 -15.18 -4.26
N VAL A 78 -4.79 -15.94 -3.32
CA VAL A 78 -3.73 -16.94 -3.52
C VAL A 78 -4.09 -17.98 -4.60
N HIS A 79 -5.35 -18.37 -4.72
CA HIS A 79 -5.79 -19.34 -5.73
C HIS A 79 -5.57 -18.89 -7.19
N PHE A 80 -5.26 -17.62 -7.44
CA PHE A 80 -4.87 -17.14 -8.77
C PHE A 80 -3.37 -17.15 -9.03
N SER A 81 -2.54 -17.59 -8.09
CA SER A 81 -1.07 -17.60 -8.23
C SER A 81 -0.60 -18.44 -9.40
N SER A 82 -1.16 -19.63 -9.60
CA SER A 82 -0.81 -20.50 -10.74
C SER A 82 -1.17 -19.85 -12.09
N LYS A 83 -2.30 -19.15 -12.17
CA LYS A 83 -2.66 -18.38 -13.36
C LYS A 83 -1.67 -17.27 -13.63
N LEU A 84 -1.34 -16.47 -12.61
CA LEU A 84 -0.35 -15.40 -12.73
C LEU A 84 1.01 -15.94 -13.16
N GLN A 85 1.45 -17.07 -12.56
CA GLN A 85 2.72 -17.73 -12.92
C GLN A 85 2.77 -18.11 -14.40
N SER A 86 1.67 -18.65 -14.95
CA SER A 86 1.59 -19.02 -16.36
C SER A 86 1.64 -17.84 -17.33
N MET A 87 1.34 -16.63 -16.87
CA MET A 87 1.37 -15.41 -17.69
C MET A 87 2.76 -14.75 -17.72
N ILE A 88 3.68 -15.12 -16.82
CA ILE A 88 5.03 -14.56 -16.78
C ILE A 88 5.86 -15.07 -17.95
N LYS A 89 6.40 -14.15 -18.76
CA LYS A 89 7.28 -14.50 -19.87
C LYS A 89 8.59 -15.10 -19.38
N GLN A 90 9.14 -16.06 -20.15
CA GLN A 90 10.33 -16.84 -19.78
C GLN A 90 11.55 -15.98 -19.41
N ASN A 91 11.76 -14.84 -20.07
CA ASN A 91 12.88 -13.95 -19.79
C ASN A 91 12.81 -13.22 -18.45
N TYR A 92 11.65 -13.23 -17.76
CA TYR A 92 11.45 -12.59 -16.47
C TYR A 92 11.34 -13.58 -15.30
N VAL A 93 11.29 -14.89 -15.55
CA VAL A 93 11.06 -15.93 -14.52
C VAL A 93 12.07 -15.85 -13.37
N ASN A 94 13.33 -15.53 -13.66
CA ASN A 94 14.37 -15.41 -12.63
C ASN A 94 14.34 -14.07 -11.84
N LYS A 95 13.54 -13.10 -12.28
CA LYS A 95 13.44 -11.78 -11.66
C LYS A 95 12.12 -11.58 -10.91
N ILE A 96 11.06 -12.31 -11.27
CA ILE A 96 9.74 -12.20 -10.71
C ILE A 96 9.48 -13.37 -9.75
N PHE A 97 9.08 -13.04 -8.55
CA PHE A 97 8.71 -14.00 -7.51
C PHE A 97 7.26 -13.77 -7.10
N ILE A 98 6.42 -14.79 -7.20
CA ILE A 98 5.04 -14.75 -6.70
C ILE A 98 5.04 -15.24 -5.25
N LEU A 99 4.58 -14.37 -4.34
CA LEU A 99 4.36 -14.73 -2.95
C LEU A 99 2.91 -15.18 -2.79
N ASP A 100 2.71 -16.48 -2.64
CA ASP A 100 1.40 -17.13 -2.59
C ASP A 100 1.08 -17.77 -1.22
N LYS A 101 1.82 -17.37 -0.18
CA LYS A 101 1.60 -17.82 1.17
C LYS A 101 0.92 -16.76 2.02
N PHE A 102 -0.15 -17.18 2.68
CA PHE A 102 -0.89 -16.31 3.58
C PHE A 102 -0.05 -15.92 4.80
N GLY A 103 -0.08 -14.62 5.15
CA GLY A 103 0.62 -14.11 6.34
C GLY A 103 2.10 -13.77 6.15
N GLU A 104 2.67 -13.96 4.95
CA GLU A 104 4.08 -13.62 4.66
C GLU A 104 4.29 -12.25 4.02
N ASN A 105 3.25 -11.41 3.93
CA ASN A 105 3.34 -10.08 3.30
C ASN A 105 4.40 -9.19 3.98
N ASP A 106 4.54 -9.31 5.29
CA ASP A 106 5.51 -8.51 6.05
C ASP A 106 6.93 -8.70 5.54
N SER A 107 7.34 -9.94 5.24
CA SER A 107 8.68 -10.24 4.72
C SER A 107 8.93 -9.62 3.34
N ALA A 108 7.89 -9.56 2.50
CA ALA A 108 7.98 -8.88 1.20
C ALA A 108 8.15 -7.37 1.38
N TYR A 109 7.36 -6.75 2.27
CA TYR A 109 7.46 -5.33 2.56
C TYR A 109 8.79 -4.96 3.24
N GLU A 110 9.30 -5.81 4.14
CA GLU A 110 10.60 -5.61 4.79
C GLU A 110 11.75 -5.60 3.78
N SER A 111 11.66 -6.42 2.73
CA SER A 111 12.69 -6.49 1.69
C SER A 111 12.54 -5.43 0.61
N ALA A 112 11.32 -4.99 0.30
CA ALA A 112 11.04 -4.08 -0.80
C ALA A 112 11.32 -2.62 -0.44
N LYS A 113 11.94 -1.88 -1.36
CA LYS A 113 12.14 -0.43 -1.27
C LYS A 113 10.89 0.33 -1.71
N LEU A 114 10.17 -0.21 -2.69
CA LEU A 114 8.98 0.37 -3.28
C LEU A 114 7.87 -0.67 -3.34
N THR A 115 6.66 -0.26 -2.94
CA THR A 115 5.47 -1.11 -3.06
C THR A 115 4.40 -0.43 -3.89
N PHE A 116 3.91 -1.11 -4.92
CA PHE A 116 2.71 -0.71 -5.65
C PHE A 116 1.50 -1.44 -5.07
N MET A 117 0.51 -0.68 -4.62
CA MET A 117 -0.71 -1.24 -4.03
C MET A 117 -1.77 -1.52 -5.09
N GLY A 118 -2.17 -2.77 -5.19
CA GLY A 118 -3.23 -3.22 -6.10
C GLY A 118 -4.65 -2.79 -5.69
N GLY A 119 -5.63 -3.23 -6.48
CA GLY A 119 -7.00 -2.75 -6.38
C GLY A 119 -7.15 -1.28 -6.73
N SER A 120 -6.15 -0.73 -7.42
CA SER A 120 -6.05 0.70 -7.71
C SER A 120 -5.93 1.05 -9.19
N LEU A 121 -5.65 0.07 -10.05
CA LEU A 121 -5.66 0.24 -11.51
C LEU A 121 -7.07 0.16 -12.11
N PHE A 122 -7.99 -0.47 -11.40
CA PHE A 122 -9.42 -0.57 -11.72
C PHE A 122 -10.26 -0.22 -10.48
N GLU A 123 -11.57 -0.09 -10.63
CA GLU A 123 -12.48 0.42 -9.59
C GLU A 123 -12.72 -0.54 -8.40
N HIS A 124 -11.64 -0.98 -7.73
CA HIS A 124 -11.71 -1.76 -6.49
C HIS A 124 -11.53 -0.91 -5.22
N GLY A 125 -11.20 0.38 -5.38
CA GLY A 125 -11.10 1.33 -4.28
C GLY A 125 -9.76 1.34 -3.53
N GLY A 126 -8.74 0.62 -4.04
CA GLY A 126 -7.40 0.56 -3.47
C GLY A 126 -7.27 -0.32 -2.24
N GLN A 127 -6.03 -0.59 -1.84
CA GLN A 127 -5.68 -1.40 -0.67
C GLN A 127 -4.89 -0.56 0.36
N ASN A 128 -4.68 -1.13 1.56
CA ASN A 128 -4.11 -0.45 2.71
C ASN A 128 -2.64 -0.05 2.51
N PRO A 129 -2.29 1.26 2.40
CA PRO A 129 -0.90 1.70 2.23
C PRO A 129 -0.06 1.64 3.50
N LEU A 130 -0.71 1.55 4.68
CA LEU A 130 -0.02 1.65 5.96
C LEU A 130 0.84 0.42 6.29
N GLU A 131 0.46 -0.76 5.77
CA GLU A 131 1.24 -1.98 5.99
C GLU A 131 2.66 -1.88 5.37
N PRO A 132 2.82 -1.65 4.05
CA PRO A 132 4.15 -1.47 3.49
C PRO A 132 4.87 -0.22 4.03
N LEU A 133 4.15 0.87 4.30
CA LEU A 133 4.72 2.08 4.89
C LEU A 133 5.33 1.79 6.27
N SER A 134 4.67 0.99 7.10
CA SER A 134 5.18 0.62 8.44
C SER A 134 6.50 -0.16 8.40
N LYS A 135 6.87 -0.70 7.24
CA LYS A 135 8.15 -1.38 6.98
C LYS A 135 9.14 -0.47 6.24
N GLY A 136 8.82 0.80 6.01
CA GLY A 136 9.68 1.77 5.35
C GLY A 136 9.69 1.66 3.82
N CYS A 137 8.63 1.13 3.20
CA CYS A 137 8.47 1.19 1.75
C CYS A 137 7.97 2.57 1.31
N PHE A 138 8.45 3.06 0.17
CA PHE A 138 7.69 4.09 -0.54
C PHE A 138 6.47 3.44 -1.21
N VAL A 139 5.31 4.10 -1.13
CA VAL A 139 4.06 3.51 -1.61
C VAL A 139 3.59 4.18 -2.89
N LEU A 140 3.38 3.38 -3.94
CA LEU A 140 2.69 3.81 -5.16
C LEU A 140 1.30 3.19 -5.25
N SER A 141 0.38 3.88 -5.88
CA SER A 141 -0.98 3.42 -6.14
C SER A 141 -1.48 3.96 -7.48
N GLY A 142 -2.38 3.25 -8.14
CA GLY A 142 -3.19 3.80 -9.24
C GLY A 142 -4.25 4.78 -8.70
N GLN A 143 -5.11 5.27 -9.59
CA GLN A 143 -6.06 6.35 -9.30
C GLN A 143 -7.26 5.93 -8.43
N TYR A 144 -7.61 4.65 -8.38
CA TYR A 144 -8.79 4.17 -7.66
C TYR A 144 -8.46 3.85 -6.20
N ILE A 145 -8.47 4.88 -5.35
CA ILE A 145 -8.06 4.80 -3.94
C ILE A 145 -9.19 5.15 -2.96
N ASN A 146 -10.45 5.07 -3.38
CA ASN A 146 -11.60 5.59 -2.63
C ASN A 146 -11.70 5.08 -1.19
N ASN A 147 -11.25 3.85 -0.91
CA ASN A 147 -11.27 3.27 0.43
C ASN A 147 -10.23 3.89 1.38
N PHE A 148 -9.21 4.58 0.83
CA PHE A 148 -8.05 5.11 1.55
C PHE A 148 -7.69 6.53 1.12
N LYS A 149 -8.61 7.27 0.50
CA LYS A 149 -8.37 8.59 -0.10
C LYS A 149 -7.74 9.58 0.88
N GLU A 150 -8.26 9.67 2.09
CA GLU A 150 -7.73 10.57 3.13
C GLU A 150 -6.28 10.20 3.47
N ILE A 151 -6.00 8.91 3.70
CA ILE A 151 -4.66 8.42 4.03
C ILE A 151 -3.68 8.71 2.89
N TYR A 152 -4.04 8.41 1.64
CA TYR A 152 -3.17 8.71 0.50
C TYR A 152 -2.90 10.21 0.34
N SER A 153 -3.91 11.07 0.55
CA SER A 153 -3.73 12.52 0.51
C SER A 153 -2.72 13.01 1.55
N GLU A 154 -2.80 12.49 2.78
CA GLU A 154 -1.85 12.80 3.84
C GLU A 154 -0.43 12.31 3.49
N LEU A 155 -0.32 11.09 3.00
CA LEU A 155 0.97 10.49 2.62
C LEU A 155 1.63 11.21 1.44
N GLU A 156 0.86 11.67 0.44
CA GLU A 156 1.38 12.46 -0.68
C GLU A 156 1.92 13.81 -0.19
N ASN A 157 1.21 14.50 0.72
CA ASN A 157 1.66 15.76 1.32
C ASN A 157 3.00 15.59 2.08
N LEU A 158 3.25 14.42 2.66
CA LEU A 158 4.48 14.07 3.35
C LEU A 158 5.54 13.45 2.41
N SER A 159 5.25 13.31 1.12
CA SER A 159 6.12 12.63 0.14
C SER A 159 6.45 11.18 0.52
N LEU A 160 5.53 10.49 1.19
CA LEU A 160 5.63 9.08 1.61
C LEU A 160 4.93 8.13 0.65
N ALA A 161 4.02 8.65 -0.16
CA ALA A 161 3.34 7.92 -1.22
C ALA A 161 3.16 8.77 -2.47
N LYS A 162 2.77 8.12 -3.57
CA LYS A 162 2.36 8.78 -4.81
C LYS A 162 1.17 8.04 -5.41
N VAL A 163 0.10 8.77 -5.68
CA VAL A 163 -1.04 8.31 -6.48
C VAL A 163 -0.80 8.68 -7.94
N LEU A 164 -0.95 7.70 -8.82
CA LEU A 164 -0.77 7.86 -10.25
C LEU A 164 -2.14 8.10 -10.89
N ASN A 165 -2.25 9.16 -11.66
CA ASN A 165 -3.54 9.59 -12.25
C ASN A 165 -3.83 8.90 -13.59
N ASP A 166 -2.90 8.11 -14.10
CA ASP A 166 -3.01 7.39 -15.37
C ASP A 166 -2.67 5.90 -15.17
N ASN A 167 -3.28 5.07 -16.01
CA ASN A 167 -2.99 3.63 -16.10
C ASN A 167 -2.00 3.31 -17.23
N ASN A 168 -1.27 4.30 -17.76
CA ASN A 168 -0.25 4.10 -18.76
C ASN A 168 0.94 3.34 -18.15
N ALA A 169 1.23 2.16 -18.68
CA ALA A 169 2.26 1.27 -18.14
C ALA A 169 3.68 1.88 -18.23
N GLN A 170 3.97 2.66 -19.27
CA GLN A 170 5.27 3.32 -19.44
C GLN A 170 5.46 4.44 -18.41
N GLU A 171 4.41 5.24 -18.17
CA GLU A 171 4.45 6.32 -17.17
C GLU A 171 4.59 5.75 -15.77
N ILE A 172 3.81 4.74 -15.41
CA ILE A 172 3.92 4.05 -14.12
C ILE A 172 5.33 3.51 -13.92
N SER A 173 5.90 2.84 -14.93
CA SER A 173 7.25 2.28 -14.87
C SER A 173 8.32 3.36 -14.76
N SER A 174 8.15 4.49 -15.45
CA SER A 174 9.07 5.63 -15.36
C SER A 174 9.11 6.19 -13.94
N VAL A 175 7.95 6.34 -13.31
CA VAL A 175 7.85 6.76 -11.91
C VAL A 175 8.51 5.74 -10.98
N MET A 176 8.26 4.44 -11.16
CA MET A 176 8.89 3.38 -10.36
C MET A 176 10.42 3.39 -10.48
N ASN A 177 10.95 3.47 -11.70
CA ASN A 177 12.39 3.54 -11.94
C ASN A 177 13.01 4.75 -11.23
N LYS A 178 12.38 5.93 -11.35
CA LYS A 178 12.83 7.15 -10.64
C LYS A 178 12.93 6.94 -9.13
N TYR A 179 11.89 6.38 -8.50
CA TYR A 179 11.87 6.20 -7.04
C TYR A 179 12.83 5.10 -6.57
N ILE A 180 13.08 4.07 -7.36
CA ILE A 180 14.09 3.04 -7.05
C ILE A 180 15.49 3.66 -7.05
N ASP A 181 15.80 4.52 -8.02
CA ASP A 181 17.14 5.12 -8.16
C ASP A 181 17.39 6.23 -7.12
N MET A 182 16.39 7.03 -6.77
CA MET A 182 16.54 8.19 -5.86
C MET A 182 16.96 7.84 -4.43
N GLY A 183 16.67 6.62 -3.94
CA GLY A 183 16.94 6.27 -2.55
C GLY A 183 16.12 7.09 -1.57
N ILE A 184 14.93 6.61 -1.22
CA ILE A 184 14.05 7.30 -0.28
C ILE A 184 14.41 6.87 1.14
N ASN A 185 14.75 7.83 2.00
CA ASN A 185 14.97 7.59 3.42
C ASN A 185 14.11 8.56 4.25
N ASN A 186 12.83 8.22 4.40
CA ASN A 186 11.84 9.03 5.10
C ASN A 186 11.44 8.38 6.44
N HIS A 187 12.36 7.69 7.10
CA HIS A 187 12.06 6.95 8.33
C HIS A 187 11.54 7.85 9.44
N GLN A 188 12.08 9.06 9.59
CA GLN A 188 11.63 10.00 10.60
C GLN A 188 10.18 10.46 10.31
N ASP A 189 9.88 10.83 9.07
CA ASP A 189 8.54 11.27 8.67
C ASP A 189 7.51 10.14 8.86
N ILE A 190 7.88 8.89 8.53
CA ILE A 190 7.05 7.71 8.77
C ILE A 190 6.79 7.54 10.27
N GLN A 191 7.83 7.60 11.09
CA GLN A 191 7.73 7.46 12.54
C GLN A 191 6.79 8.53 13.14
N ASP A 192 6.96 9.78 12.73
CA ASP A 192 6.18 10.91 13.22
C ASP A 192 4.72 10.79 12.79
N TYR A 193 4.47 10.37 11.54
CA TYR A 193 3.13 10.13 11.02
C TYR A 193 2.39 9.05 11.82
N PHE A 194 3.03 7.90 12.06
CA PHE A 194 2.42 6.83 12.86
C PHE A 194 2.23 7.24 14.32
N ASN A 195 3.20 7.93 14.93
CA ASN A 195 3.10 8.40 16.31
C ASN A 195 1.93 9.35 16.51
N LEU A 196 1.74 10.31 15.59
CA LEU A 196 0.64 11.27 15.63
C LEU A 196 -0.72 10.53 15.60
N ASN A 197 -0.88 9.63 14.65
CA ASN A 197 -2.15 8.91 14.45
C ASN A 197 -2.42 7.88 15.57
N THR A 198 -1.38 7.23 16.09
CA THR A 198 -1.52 6.27 17.19
C THR A 198 -1.94 6.94 18.51
N LYS A 199 -1.52 8.19 18.77
CA LYS A 199 -1.99 8.93 19.96
C LYS A 199 -3.51 9.11 19.96
N GLN A 200 -4.12 9.35 18.82
CA GLN A 200 -5.57 9.49 18.70
C GLN A 200 -6.30 8.17 19.00
N LEU A 201 -5.70 7.03 18.65
CA LEU A 201 -6.30 5.72 18.90
C LEU A 201 -6.42 5.39 20.40
N ARG A 202 -5.54 5.91 21.25
CA ARG A 202 -5.63 5.72 22.70
C ARG A 202 -6.92 6.28 23.26
N LEU A 203 -7.43 7.37 22.68
CA LEU A 203 -8.71 7.96 23.07
C LEU A 203 -9.90 7.01 22.84
N ILE A 204 -9.77 6.04 21.91
CA ILE A 204 -10.79 5.00 21.72
C ILE A 204 -10.85 4.08 22.96
N ILE A 205 -9.67 3.66 23.44
CA ILE A 205 -9.56 2.77 24.61
C ILE A 205 -10.13 3.47 25.83
N ASP A 206 -9.65 4.71 26.10
CA ASP A 206 -10.12 5.51 27.23
C ASP A 206 -11.66 5.67 27.19
N LYS A 207 -12.22 5.93 25.99
CA LYS A 207 -13.67 6.11 25.84
C LYS A 207 -14.46 4.81 26.01
N VAL A 208 -13.90 3.66 25.68
CA VAL A 208 -14.52 2.35 25.93
C VAL A 208 -14.50 1.99 27.40
N GLU A 209 -13.42 2.33 28.13
CA GLU A 209 -13.29 2.07 29.56
C GLU A 209 -14.20 2.96 30.43
N GLU A 210 -14.65 4.13 29.92
CA GLU A 210 -15.64 5.00 30.58
C GLU A 210 -17.08 4.44 30.56
N CYS A 211 -17.36 3.34 29.84
CA CYS A 211 -18.70 2.76 29.65
C CYS A 211 -18.90 1.53 30.51
#